data_2b8db21a3d69a7e206a9fa76ffc077cd
#
_entry.id   2b8db21a3d69a7e206a9fa76ffc077cd
#
_cell.length_a   1.000
_cell.length_b   1.000
_cell.length_c   1.000
_cell.angle_alpha   90.00
_cell.angle_beta   90.00
_cell.angle_gamma   90.00
#
_symmetry.space_group_name_H-M   'P 1'
#
loop_
_entity.id
_entity.type
_entity.pdbx_description
1 polymer ?
#
loop_
_entity_poly.entity_id
_entity_poly.type
_entity_poly.pdbx_seq_one_letter_code
_entity_poly.pdbx_strand_id
1 'polypeptide(L)'
;MYKRQVLLTVGHPASVAILNKLPYDPVKDFGMVSTIVTYPMVVSVSKDSPIKTFAELISKAKANPGQTSFSSIGTGSLHHLLGEWINIEAGVDMLHIPFKGAPQAFNEIMGGRVDTMIETATFSFGQIKGGKLRGLAVSSASRSPIMPDIPAVSETLPGIEFSSWLGVVVAPGTPRPIVDKLNREFRLMLESTEFKQKFSDFGGTPIASSPEEMRSRIEQEISRWRRVVDIKHIERQ
;
A
#
# COMPACT_ATOMS: atom_id res chain seq x y z
N MET A 1 -9.77 -29.91 13.14
CA MET A 1 -9.90 -28.56 13.73
C MET A 1 -9.12 -27.47 12.98
N TYR A 2 -8.49 -27.76 11.83
CA TYR A 2 -7.60 -26.84 11.09
C TYR A 2 -8.24 -26.23 9.83
N LYS A 3 -9.57 -25.97 9.86
CA LYS A 3 -10.33 -25.49 8.71
C LYS A 3 -10.46 -23.96 8.62
N ARG A 4 -9.78 -23.21 9.50
CA ARG A 4 -9.86 -21.74 9.47
C ARG A 4 -8.66 -21.16 8.76
N GLN A 5 -8.91 -20.65 7.57
CA GLN A 5 -8.00 -19.80 6.83
C GLN A 5 -8.51 -18.37 6.96
N VAL A 6 -7.58 -17.42 7.08
CA VAL A 6 -7.89 -15.99 7.18
C VAL A 6 -7.11 -15.27 6.09
N LEU A 7 -7.77 -14.34 5.41
CA LEU A 7 -7.12 -13.42 4.51
C LEU A 7 -6.51 -12.31 5.34
N LEU A 8 -5.19 -12.17 5.29
CA LEU A 8 -4.45 -11.10 5.93
C LEU A 8 -4.13 -10.02 4.90
N THR A 9 -4.21 -8.77 5.32
CA THR A 9 -3.93 -7.62 4.45
C THR A 9 -2.77 -6.81 5.01
N VAL A 10 -2.21 -5.97 4.18
CA VAL A 10 -1.21 -4.97 4.55
C VAL A 10 -1.68 -4.01 5.67
N GLY A 11 -2.98 -3.89 5.90
CA GLY A 11 -3.53 -3.15 7.05
C GLY A 11 -3.10 -3.74 8.39
N HIS A 12 -2.77 -5.04 8.45
CA HIS A 12 -2.33 -5.68 9.69
C HIS A 12 -1.01 -5.08 10.24
N PRO A 13 0.12 -5.04 9.53
CA PRO A 13 1.34 -4.40 10.04
C PRO A 13 1.18 -2.89 10.28
N ALA A 14 0.35 -2.19 9.49
CA ALA A 14 0.06 -0.78 9.73
C ALA A 14 -0.68 -0.58 11.06
N SER A 15 -1.72 -1.38 11.34
CA SER A 15 -2.46 -1.33 12.61
C SER A 15 -1.56 -1.62 13.81
N VAL A 16 -0.61 -2.55 13.69
CA VAL A 16 0.38 -2.86 14.75
C VAL A 16 1.25 -1.64 15.10
N ALA A 17 1.52 -0.77 14.14
CA ALA A 17 2.31 0.44 14.37
C ALA A 17 1.50 1.55 15.08
N ILE A 18 0.18 1.59 14.86
CA ILE A 18 -0.71 2.64 15.35
C ILE A 18 -1.36 2.30 16.69
N LEU A 19 -1.64 1.02 16.96
CA LEU A 19 -2.35 0.62 18.18
C LEU A 19 -1.39 0.54 19.37
N ASN A 20 -1.78 1.14 20.49
CA ASN A 20 -1.02 1.10 21.75
C ASN A 20 -0.92 -0.32 22.33
N LYS A 21 -1.99 -1.11 22.18
CA LYS A 21 -2.07 -2.46 22.71
C LYS A 21 -2.86 -3.37 21.77
N LEU A 22 -2.28 -4.52 21.48
CA LEU A 22 -2.95 -5.59 20.74
C LEU A 22 -3.27 -6.74 21.69
N PRO A 23 -4.46 -7.37 21.59
CA PRO A 23 -4.82 -8.54 22.37
C PRO A 23 -4.15 -9.84 21.85
N TYR A 24 -3.27 -9.75 20.85
CA TYR A 24 -2.60 -10.88 20.19
C TYR A 24 -1.19 -10.49 19.74
N ASP A 25 -0.33 -11.49 19.52
CA ASP A 25 0.98 -11.30 18.87
C ASP A 25 0.80 -11.25 17.34
N PRO A 26 1.17 -10.14 16.68
CA PRO A 26 0.89 -9.94 15.26
C PRO A 26 1.62 -10.91 14.32
N VAL A 27 2.60 -11.63 14.82
CA VAL A 27 3.40 -12.58 14.05
C VAL A 27 3.21 -14.01 14.54
N LYS A 28 3.28 -14.24 15.88
CA LYS A 28 3.29 -15.59 16.46
C LYS A 28 1.90 -16.23 16.48
N ASP A 29 0.85 -15.43 16.59
CA ASP A 29 -0.53 -15.93 16.64
C ASP A 29 -1.12 -16.26 15.26
N PHE A 30 -0.26 -16.25 14.21
CA PHE A 30 -0.63 -16.60 12.85
C PHE A 30 0.34 -17.63 12.24
N GLY A 31 -0.20 -18.69 11.67
CA GLY A 31 0.53 -19.59 10.79
C GLY A 31 0.58 -18.99 9.37
N MET A 32 1.72 -18.45 8.96
CA MET A 32 1.88 -17.87 7.62
C MET A 32 1.77 -18.96 6.56
N VAL A 33 1.07 -18.69 5.46
CA VAL A 33 0.96 -19.60 4.32
C VAL A 33 1.62 -19.00 3.09
N SER A 34 1.09 -17.92 2.55
CA SER A 34 1.62 -17.25 1.36
C SER A 34 1.04 -15.86 1.19
N THR A 35 1.82 -14.92 0.69
CA THR A 35 1.30 -13.77 -0.06
C THR A 35 0.67 -14.31 -1.35
N ILE A 36 -0.43 -13.72 -1.83
CA ILE A 36 -1.12 -14.18 -3.04
C ILE A 36 -1.18 -13.11 -4.14
N VAL A 37 -1.15 -11.85 -3.77
CA VAL A 37 -1.17 -10.73 -4.72
C VAL A 37 -0.57 -9.49 -4.09
N THR A 38 0.06 -8.66 -4.91
CA THR A 38 0.50 -7.32 -4.54
C THR A 38 -0.15 -6.28 -5.42
N TYR A 39 -0.37 -5.09 -4.84
CA TYR A 39 -0.92 -3.92 -5.53
C TYR A 39 -0.03 -2.71 -5.22
N PRO A 40 0.49 -1.97 -6.21
CA PRO A 40 1.15 -0.72 -5.91
C PRO A 40 0.15 0.29 -5.33
N MET A 41 0.63 1.20 -4.49
CA MET A 41 -0.06 2.45 -4.23
C MET A 41 0.27 3.42 -5.36
N VAL A 42 -0.66 4.29 -5.68
CA VAL A 42 -0.51 5.31 -6.73
C VAL A 42 -0.61 6.69 -6.10
N VAL A 43 0.39 7.50 -6.34
CA VAL A 43 0.34 8.95 -6.09
C VAL A 43 -0.25 9.59 -7.33
N SER A 44 -1.37 10.29 -7.20
CA SER A 44 -2.09 10.87 -8.32
C SER A 44 -2.67 12.24 -7.99
N VAL A 45 -2.97 13.00 -9.03
CA VAL A 45 -3.62 14.31 -8.94
C VAL A 45 -4.82 14.35 -9.89
N SER A 46 -5.69 15.36 -9.77
CA SER A 46 -6.70 15.63 -10.81
C SER A 46 -6.03 15.75 -12.18
N LYS A 47 -6.70 15.30 -13.24
CA LYS A 47 -6.20 15.45 -14.63
C LYS A 47 -5.89 16.91 -14.97
N ASP A 48 -6.68 17.83 -14.43
CA ASP A 48 -6.56 19.28 -14.68
C ASP A 48 -5.52 19.97 -13.79
N SER A 49 -4.93 19.24 -12.83
CA SER A 49 -3.87 19.77 -11.98
C SER A 49 -2.70 20.33 -12.79
N PRO A 50 -2.10 21.47 -12.37
CA PRO A 50 -0.87 21.96 -12.97
C PRO A 50 0.33 21.03 -12.75
N ILE A 51 0.30 20.18 -11.71
CA ILE A 51 1.34 19.20 -11.39
C ILE A 51 1.30 18.07 -12.43
N LYS A 52 2.40 17.86 -13.14
CA LYS A 52 2.49 16.86 -14.22
C LYS A 52 3.34 15.64 -13.85
N THR A 53 4.28 15.80 -12.94
CA THR A 53 5.24 14.76 -12.54
C THR A 53 5.35 14.68 -11.02
N PHE A 54 5.85 13.54 -10.53
CA PHE A 54 6.11 13.35 -9.10
C PHE A 54 7.22 14.31 -8.60
N ALA A 55 8.23 14.58 -9.42
CA ALA A 55 9.28 15.54 -9.10
C ALA A 55 8.72 16.96 -8.95
N GLU A 56 7.76 17.38 -9.77
CA GLU A 56 7.07 18.66 -9.62
C GLU A 56 6.25 18.73 -8.32
N LEU A 57 5.56 17.63 -7.94
CA LEU A 57 4.86 17.56 -6.65
C LEU A 57 5.81 17.80 -5.49
N ILE A 58 6.95 17.10 -5.46
CA ILE A 58 7.97 17.25 -4.41
C ILE A 58 8.55 18.67 -4.42
N SER A 59 8.84 19.23 -5.59
CA SER A 59 9.36 20.60 -5.72
C SER A 59 8.36 21.64 -5.19
N LYS A 60 7.06 21.48 -5.51
CA LYS A 60 5.99 22.34 -4.99
C LYS A 60 5.89 22.24 -3.47
N ALA A 61 5.87 21.02 -2.93
CA ALA A 61 5.80 20.79 -1.48
C ALA A 61 7.01 21.38 -0.75
N LYS A 62 8.19 21.30 -1.36
CA LYS A 62 9.43 21.88 -0.79
C LYS A 62 9.41 23.40 -0.78
N ALA A 63 8.87 24.01 -1.83
CA ALA A 63 8.75 25.46 -1.92
C ALA A 63 7.68 26.05 -0.99
N ASN A 64 6.67 25.27 -0.62
CA ASN A 64 5.51 25.70 0.15
C ASN A 64 5.17 24.68 1.26
N PRO A 65 5.97 24.61 2.34
CA PRO A 65 5.73 23.69 3.45
C PRO A 65 4.33 23.87 4.04
N GLY A 66 3.63 22.77 4.30
CA GLY A 66 2.27 22.75 4.87
C GLY A 66 1.15 23.18 3.92
N GLN A 67 1.44 23.60 2.67
CA GLN A 67 0.42 24.08 1.74
C GLN A 67 0.04 23.05 0.65
N THR A 68 0.88 22.06 0.39
CA THR A 68 0.56 20.97 -0.52
C THR A 68 -0.07 19.84 0.28
N SER A 69 -1.25 19.38 -0.12
CA SER A 69 -2.01 18.41 0.65
C SER A 69 -2.06 17.02 -0.01
N PHE A 70 -2.18 15.98 0.82
CA PHE A 70 -2.46 14.63 0.36
C PHE A 70 -3.60 13.98 1.14
N SER A 71 -4.40 13.19 0.45
CA SER A 71 -5.54 12.46 1.04
C SER A 71 -5.16 11.06 1.51
N SER A 72 -5.90 10.59 2.52
CA SER A 72 -5.90 9.19 2.96
C SER A 72 -7.33 8.72 3.27
N ILE A 73 -7.47 7.42 3.56
CA ILE A 73 -8.73 6.83 4.04
C ILE A 73 -8.83 6.82 5.59
N GLY A 74 -8.11 7.71 6.24
CA GLY A 74 -8.12 7.90 7.69
C GLY A 74 -6.73 7.97 8.30
N THR A 75 -6.65 8.59 9.48
CA THR A 75 -5.41 8.66 10.27
C THR A 75 -4.93 7.26 10.64
N GLY A 76 -3.62 7.00 10.48
CA GLY A 76 -3.03 5.69 10.73
C GLY A 76 -3.27 4.66 9.62
N SER A 77 -4.05 4.99 8.59
CA SER A 77 -4.16 4.12 7.42
C SER A 77 -2.82 4.04 6.67
N LEU A 78 -2.66 2.99 5.89
CA LEU A 78 -1.49 2.81 5.03
C LEU A 78 -1.26 4.00 4.09
N HIS A 79 -2.32 4.61 3.59
CA HIS A 79 -2.30 5.79 2.72
C HIS A 79 -1.66 6.99 3.45
N HIS A 80 -2.05 7.21 4.71
CA HIS A 80 -1.44 8.20 5.60
C HIS A 80 0.04 7.90 5.81
N LEU A 81 0.36 6.67 6.25
CA LEU A 81 1.73 6.27 6.56
C LEU A 81 2.67 6.37 5.35
N LEU A 82 2.19 6.06 4.15
CA LEU A 82 2.97 6.21 2.93
C LEU A 82 3.19 7.69 2.58
N GLY A 83 2.19 8.55 2.75
CA GLY A 83 2.33 9.98 2.55
C GLY A 83 3.36 10.59 3.51
N GLU A 84 3.32 10.18 4.76
CA GLU A 84 4.31 10.63 5.76
C GLU A 84 5.71 10.06 5.51
N TRP A 85 5.80 8.84 4.99
CA TRP A 85 7.10 8.31 4.57
C TRP A 85 7.68 9.10 3.39
N ILE A 86 6.85 9.48 2.41
CA ILE A 86 7.27 10.39 1.33
C ILE A 86 7.73 11.73 1.90
N ASN A 87 7.01 12.32 2.86
CA ASN A 87 7.39 13.55 3.53
C ASN A 87 8.79 13.44 4.17
N ILE A 88 9.05 12.34 4.89
CA ILE A 88 10.35 12.08 5.57
C ILE A 88 11.48 11.98 4.52
N GLU A 89 11.34 11.11 3.54
CA GLU A 89 12.43 10.81 2.61
C GLU A 89 12.69 11.96 1.61
N ALA A 90 11.65 12.74 1.28
CA ALA A 90 11.78 13.92 0.42
C ALA A 90 12.22 15.18 1.18
N GLY A 91 12.16 15.17 2.51
CA GLY A 91 12.40 16.36 3.35
C GLY A 91 11.38 17.46 3.08
N VAL A 92 10.09 17.10 2.92
CA VAL A 92 8.98 18.01 2.68
C VAL A 92 7.90 17.87 3.76
N ASP A 93 6.97 18.82 3.80
CA ASP A 93 5.85 18.82 4.74
C ASP A 93 4.54 19.01 3.97
N MET A 94 4.02 17.91 3.42
CA MET A 94 2.68 17.88 2.82
C MET A 94 1.63 17.68 3.91
N LEU A 95 0.55 18.44 3.86
CA LEU A 95 -0.55 18.40 4.81
C LEU A 95 -1.43 17.13 4.59
N HIS A 96 -1.56 16.32 5.60
CA HIS A 96 -2.44 15.14 5.57
C HIS A 96 -3.91 15.51 5.77
N ILE A 97 -4.79 15.08 4.86
CA ILE A 97 -6.25 15.26 4.93
C ILE A 97 -6.93 13.87 4.97
N PRO A 98 -7.43 13.43 6.14
CA PRO A 98 -8.09 12.13 6.28
C PRO A 98 -9.56 12.18 5.79
N PHE A 99 -9.98 11.10 5.11
CA PHE A 99 -11.36 10.86 4.68
C PHE A 99 -11.86 9.49 5.15
N LYS A 100 -13.17 9.24 5.04
CA LYS A 100 -13.77 7.94 5.42
C LYS A 100 -13.62 6.86 4.33
N GLY A 101 -13.01 7.19 3.19
CA GLY A 101 -12.78 6.25 2.08
C GLY A 101 -12.41 6.94 0.77
N ALA A 102 -11.96 6.16 -0.19
CA ALA A 102 -11.48 6.62 -1.48
C ALA A 102 -12.49 7.48 -2.28
N PRO A 103 -13.81 7.17 -2.33
CA PRO A 103 -14.75 7.99 -3.08
C PRO A 103 -14.87 9.42 -2.57
N GLN A 104 -14.82 9.61 -1.24
CA GLN A 104 -14.87 10.95 -0.65
C GLN A 104 -13.59 11.73 -0.97
N ALA A 105 -12.41 11.12 -0.78
CA ALA A 105 -11.13 11.71 -1.14
C ALA A 105 -11.09 12.11 -2.63
N PHE A 106 -11.56 11.21 -3.50
CA PHE A 106 -11.61 11.46 -4.95
C PHE A 106 -12.42 12.71 -5.31
N ASN A 107 -13.59 12.90 -4.69
CA ASN A 107 -14.42 14.08 -4.94
C ASN A 107 -13.72 15.39 -4.53
N GLU A 108 -12.94 15.36 -3.44
CA GLU A 108 -12.16 16.51 -2.98
C GLU A 108 -10.98 16.84 -3.92
N ILE A 109 -10.33 15.80 -4.46
CA ILE A 109 -9.29 15.93 -5.49
C ILE A 109 -9.86 16.54 -6.77
N MET A 110 -11.03 16.03 -7.23
CA MET A 110 -11.70 16.55 -8.42
C MET A 110 -12.19 17.99 -8.24
N GLY A 111 -12.55 18.37 -7.00
CA GLY A 111 -12.93 19.72 -6.63
C GLY A 111 -11.75 20.68 -6.39
N GLY A 112 -10.51 20.21 -6.49
CA GLY A 112 -9.29 21.00 -6.27
C GLY A 112 -9.07 21.45 -4.81
N ARG A 113 -9.79 20.85 -3.84
CA ARG A 113 -9.65 21.14 -2.42
C ARG A 113 -8.53 20.34 -1.75
N VAL A 114 -8.08 19.28 -2.38
CA VAL A 114 -6.90 18.50 -2.00
C VAL A 114 -6.02 18.31 -3.24
N ASP A 115 -4.71 18.48 -3.09
CA ASP A 115 -3.80 18.43 -4.24
C ASP A 115 -3.55 17.03 -4.74
N THR A 116 -3.33 16.05 -3.82
CA THR A 116 -2.78 14.75 -4.16
C THR A 116 -3.58 13.62 -3.53
N MET A 117 -3.85 12.59 -4.29
CA MET A 117 -4.45 11.34 -3.82
C MET A 117 -3.38 10.25 -3.74
N ILE A 118 -3.30 9.60 -2.58
CA ILE A 118 -2.54 8.36 -2.41
C ILE A 118 -3.56 7.24 -2.25
N GLU A 119 -3.61 6.30 -3.22
CA GLU A 119 -4.61 5.23 -3.21
C GLU A 119 -4.07 3.97 -3.90
N THR A 120 -4.70 2.83 -3.67
CA THR A 120 -4.34 1.57 -4.32
C THR A 120 -4.54 1.62 -5.83
N ALA A 121 -3.75 0.86 -6.57
CA ALA A 121 -3.93 0.70 -8.02
C ALA A 121 -5.34 0.23 -8.38
N THR A 122 -5.97 -0.58 -7.53
CA THR A 122 -7.34 -1.09 -7.68
C THR A 122 -8.37 0.01 -7.89
N PHE A 123 -8.24 1.13 -7.17
CA PHE A 123 -9.10 2.30 -7.34
C PHE A 123 -8.57 3.23 -8.42
N SER A 124 -7.26 3.55 -8.36
CA SER A 124 -6.65 4.60 -9.19
C SER A 124 -6.60 4.24 -10.67
N PHE A 125 -6.39 2.96 -11.01
CA PHE A 125 -6.25 2.51 -12.40
C PHE A 125 -7.46 2.88 -13.25
N GLY A 126 -8.67 2.59 -12.76
CA GLY A 126 -9.90 2.94 -13.47
C GLY A 126 -10.08 4.44 -13.67
N GLN A 127 -9.71 5.25 -12.68
CA GLN A 127 -9.82 6.72 -12.74
C GLN A 127 -8.78 7.34 -13.68
N ILE A 128 -7.57 6.78 -13.72
CA ILE A 128 -6.50 7.21 -14.63
C ILE A 128 -6.86 6.84 -16.06
N LYS A 129 -7.28 5.60 -16.30
CA LYS A 129 -7.73 5.13 -17.62
C LYS A 129 -8.94 5.91 -18.13
N GLY A 130 -9.85 6.29 -17.23
CA GLY A 130 -11.00 7.15 -17.52
C GLY A 130 -10.67 8.64 -17.67
N GLY A 131 -9.38 9.03 -17.61
CA GLY A 131 -8.92 10.41 -17.82
C GLY A 131 -9.33 11.39 -16.73
N LYS A 132 -9.73 10.92 -15.53
CA LYS A 132 -10.09 11.77 -14.39
C LYS A 132 -8.90 12.10 -13.51
N LEU A 133 -8.01 11.13 -13.29
CA LEU A 133 -6.77 11.33 -12.55
C LEU A 133 -5.56 11.24 -13.49
N ARG A 134 -4.47 11.90 -13.08
CA ARG A 134 -3.12 11.69 -13.59
C ARG A 134 -2.30 10.98 -12.53
N GLY A 135 -1.79 9.77 -12.84
CA GLY A 135 -0.80 9.08 -12.01
C GLY A 135 0.54 9.80 -12.11
N LEU A 136 1.13 10.12 -10.98
CA LEU A 136 2.44 10.76 -10.90
C LEU A 136 3.54 9.73 -10.60
N ALA A 137 3.25 8.77 -9.72
CA ALA A 137 4.18 7.69 -9.39
C ALA A 137 3.44 6.48 -8.81
N VAL A 138 4.05 5.29 -8.93
CA VAL A 138 3.67 4.07 -8.23
C VAL A 138 4.68 3.73 -7.15
N SER A 139 4.21 3.19 -6.03
CA SER A 139 5.08 2.89 -4.88
C SER A 139 5.85 1.57 -4.97
N SER A 140 5.58 0.75 -5.98
CA SER A 140 6.31 -0.52 -6.21
C SER A 140 7.77 -0.28 -6.58
N ALA A 141 8.62 -1.31 -6.41
CA ALA A 141 10.05 -1.28 -6.73
C ALA A 141 10.34 -0.86 -8.18
N SER A 142 9.45 -1.22 -9.10
CA SER A 142 9.51 -0.88 -10.52
C SER A 142 8.13 -0.43 -10.99
N ARG A 143 8.08 0.12 -12.21
CA ARG A 143 6.82 0.50 -12.85
C ARG A 143 5.87 -0.68 -12.94
N SER A 144 4.59 -0.41 -12.75
CA SER A 144 3.56 -1.44 -12.85
C SER A 144 3.37 -1.87 -14.32
N PRO A 145 3.31 -3.17 -14.61
CA PRO A 145 3.06 -3.66 -15.99
C PRO A 145 1.75 -3.14 -16.61
N ILE A 146 0.76 -2.82 -15.78
CA ILE A 146 -0.53 -2.29 -16.23
C ILE A 146 -0.56 -0.76 -16.35
N MET A 147 0.46 -0.08 -15.82
CA MET A 147 0.66 1.38 -15.86
C MET A 147 2.13 1.70 -16.18
N PRO A 148 2.69 1.22 -17.31
CA PRO A 148 4.12 1.31 -17.60
C PRO A 148 4.62 2.75 -17.78
N ASP A 149 3.73 3.67 -18.12
CA ASP A 149 4.05 5.08 -18.30
C ASP A 149 4.18 5.86 -16.97
N ILE A 150 3.71 5.26 -15.85
CA ILE A 150 3.82 5.89 -14.54
C ILE A 150 5.11 5.43 -13.87
N PRO A 151 6.04 6.36 -13.55
CA PRO A 151 7.32 6.01 -12.93
C PRO A 151 7.13 5.42 -11.53
N ALA A 152 8.12 4.67 -11.05
CA ALA A 152 8.18 4.29 -9.64
C ALA A 152 8.62 5.50 -8.79
N VAL A 153 8.12 5.58 -7.55
CA VAL A 153 8.54 6.61 -6.58
C VAL A 153 10.07 6.56 -6.41
N SER A 154 10.66 5.37 -6.40
CA SER A 154 12.10 5.13 -6.26
C SER A 154 12.94 5.73 -7.40
N GLU A 155 12.37 6.04 -8.56
CA GLU A 155 13.06 6.75 -9.64
C GLU A 155 13.35 8.22 -9.29
N THR A 156 12.59 8.80 -8.35
CA THR A 156 12.78 10.17 -7.86
C THR A 156 13.27 10.21 -6.41
N LEU A 157 12.77 9.31 -5.56
CA LEU A 157 13.13 9.18 -4.15
C LEU A 157 13.62 7.74 -3.90
N PRO A 158 14.91 7.46 -4.06
CA PRO A 158 15.48 6.15 -3.76
C PRO A 158 15.21 5.72 -2.33
N GLY A 159 14.85 4.45 -2.13
CA GLY A 159 14.55 3.87 -0.81
C GLY A 159 13.06 3.74 -0.49
N ILE A 160 12.17 4.43 -1.20
CA ILE A 160 10.73 4.20 -1.10
C ILE A 160 10.32 3.07 -2.04
N GLU A 161 10.09 1.92 -1.45
CA GLU A 161 9.58 0.74 -2.14
C GLU A 161 8.52 0.07 -1.28
N PHE A 162 7.29 0.05 -1.76
CA PHE A 162 6.18 -0.52 -1.04
C PHE A 162 5.07 -0.99 -1.99
N SER A 163 4.46 -2.12 -1.66
CA SER A 163 3.24 -2.59 -2.31
C SER A 163 2.25 -3.08 -1.27
N SER A 164 1.01 -2.66 -1.39
CA SER A 164 -0.10 -3.29 -0.69
C SER A 164 -0.19 -4.76 -1.08
N TRP A 165 -0.66 -5.62 -0.20
CA TRP A 165 -0.72 -7.06 -0.45
C TRP A 165 -1.90 -7.73 0.26
N LEU A 166 -2.26 -8.88 -0.27
CA LEU A 166 -3.11 -9.87 0.38
C LEU A 166 -2.33 -11.16 0.57
N GLY A 167 -2.56 -11.81 1.70
CA GLY A 167 -1.94 -13.09 1.99
C GLY A 167 -2.87 -14.00 2.79
N VAL A 168 -2.56 -15.28 2.82
CA VAL A 168 -3.31 -16.30 3.54
C VAL A 168 -2.53 -16.73 4.78
N VAL A 169 -3.23 -16.79 5.89
CA VAL A 169 -2.74 -17.33 7.16
C VAL A 169 -3.71 -18.38 7.71
N VAL A 170 -3.21 -19.20 8.60
CA VAL A 170 -3.97 -20.23 9.33
C VAL A 170 -3.82 -20.01 10.83
N ALA A 171 -4.56 -20.79 11.63
CA ALA A 171 -4.41 -20.77 13.09
C ALA A 171 -2.98 -21.14 13.52
N PRO A 172 -2.48 -20.56 14.63
CA PRO A 172 -1.19 -20.92 15.18
C PRO A 172 -1.18 -22.43 15.52
N GLY A 173 -0.01 -23.08 15.40
CA GLY A 173 0.12 -24.52 15.65
C GLY A 173 -0.46 -25.44 14.57
N THR A 174 -0.91 -24.88 13.42
CA THR A 174 -1.26 -25.73 12.26
C THR A 174 -0.04 -26.54 11.82
N PRO A 175 -0.15 -27.87 11.69
CA PRO A 175 0.98 -28.73 11.32
C PRO A 175 1.66 -28.30 10.02
N ARG A 176 2.99 -28.32 10.01
CA ARG A 176 3.80 -27.88 8.86
C ARG A 176 3.38 -28.55 7.53
N PRO A 177 3.08 -29.86 7.46
CA PRO A 177 2.65 -30.49 6.22
C PRO A 177 1.35 -29.90 5.65
N ILE A 178 0.45 -29.38 6.50
CA ILE A 178 -0.79 -28.72 6.06
C ILE A 178 -0.45 -27.34 5.48
N VAL A 179 0.42 -26.57 6.15
CA VAL A 179 0.88 -25.25 5.66
C VAL A 179 1.58 -25.43 4.30
N ASP A 180 2.49 -26.40 4.18
CA ASP A 180 3.23 -26.66 2.94
C ASP A 180 2.30 -27.09 1.79
N LYS A 181 1.29 -27.90 2.09
CA LYS A 181 0.27 -28.28 1.10
C LYS A 181 -0.50 -27.04 0.63
N LEU A 182 -0.99 -26.21 1.54
CA LEU A 182 -1.71 -24.98 1.19
C LEU A 182 -0.82 -24.03 0.37
N ASN A 183 0.43 -23.82 0.79
CA ASN A 183 1.38 -22.97 0.06
C ASN A 183 1.55 -23.46 -1.38
N ARG A 184 1.75 -24.77 -1.58
CA ARG A 184 1.89 -25.36 -2.91
C ARG A 184 0.64 -25.17 -3.76
N GLU A 185 -0.56 -25.41 -3.21
CA GLU A 185 -1.81 -25.26 -3.96
C GLU A 185 -2.06 -23.79 -4.36
N PHE A 186 -1.78 -22.83 -3.45
CA PHE A 186 -1.83 -21.39 -3.81
C PHE A 186 -0.82 -21.04 -4.89
N ARG A 187 0.40 -21.54 -4.82
CA ARG A 187 1.41 -21.31 -5.86
C ARG A 187 0.94 -21.80 -7.22
N LEU A 188 0.43 -23.01 -7.31
CA LEU A 188 -0.11 -23.59 -8.56
C LEU A 188 -1.30 -22.79 -9.09
N MET A 189 -2.22 -22.37 -8.21
CA MET A 189 -3.36 -21.55 -8.57
C MET A 189 -2.91 -20.20 -9.20
N LEU A 190 -1.93 -19.55 -8.59
CA LEU A 190 -1.42 -18.24 -9.03
C LEU A 190 -0.62 -18.32 -10.33
N GLU A 191 -0.11 -19.48 -10.71
CA GLU A 191 0.55 -19.71 -12.00
C GLU A 191 -0.45 -19.80 -13.16
N SER A 192 -1.74 -20.06 -12.90
CA SER A 192 -2.74 -20.21 -13.95
C SER A 192 -3.03 -18.88 -14.65
N THR A 193 -3.27 -18.95 -15.96
CA THR A 193 -3.59 -17.78 -16.79
C THR A 193 -4.85 -17.06 -16.30
N GLU A 194 -5.84 -17.80 -15.84
CA GLU A 194 -7.10 -17.26 -15.33
C GLU A 194 -6.88 -16.33 -14.12
N PHE A 195 -6.12 -16.79 -13.11
CA PHE A 195 -5.86 -15.98 -11.93
C PHE A 195 -4.93 -14.81 -12.23
N LYS A 196 -3.92 -15.00 -13.08
CA LYS A 196 -3.06 -13.90 -13.54
C LYS A 196 -3.87 -12.78 -14.18
N GLN A 197 -4.80 -13.14 -15.08
CA GLN A 197 -5.66 -12.16 -15.73
C GLN A 197 -6.59 -11.47 -14.73
N LYS A 198 -7.28 -12.22 -13.87
CA LYS A 198 -8.19 -11.64 -12.86
C LYS A 198 -7.48 -10.64 -11.95
N PHE A 199 -6.29 -10.96 -11.44
CA PHE A 199 -5.56 -10.01 -10.59
C PHE A 199 -5.08 -8.79 -11.37
N SER A 200 -4.60 -8.98 -12.60
CA SER A 200 -4.18 -7.89 -13.49
C SER A 200 -5.32 -6.92 -13.78
N ASP A 201 -6.54 -7.41 -14.02
CA ASP A 201 -7.73 -6.58 -14.29
C ASP A 201 -8.04 -5.62 -13.13
N PHE A 202 -7.66 -5.99 -11.91
CA PHE A 202 -7.77 -5.15 -10.71
C PHE A 202 -6.48 -4.42 -10.32
N GLY A 203 -5.50 -4.36 -11.22
CA GLY A 203 -4.24 -3.66 -10.96
C GLY A 203 -3.26 -4.40 -10.06
N GLY A 204 -3.49 -5.69 -9.81
CA GLY A 204 -2.66 -6.53 -8.97
C GLY A 204 -1.67 -7.38 -9.76
N THR A 205 -0.55 -7.70 -9.11
CA THR A 205 0.41 -8.69 -9.58
C THR A 205 0.32 -9.93 -8.70
N PRO A 206 -0.08 -11.09 -9.23
CA PRO A 206 -0.07 -12.33 -8.47
C PRO A 206 1.35 -12.68 -8.08
N ILE A 207 1.55 -13.02 -6.82
CA ILE A 207 2.84 -13.41 -6.27
C ILE A 207 2.65 -14.44 -5.17
N ALA A 208 3.32 -15.57 -5.28
CA ALA A 208 3.39 -16.55 -4.21
C ALA A 208 4.69 -16.34 -3.42
N SER A 209 4.59 -16.35 -2.10
CA SER A 209 5.74 -16.36 -1.20
C SER A 209 5.81 -17.67 -0.41
N SER A 210 6.97 -17.98 0.15
CA SER A 210 7.06 -18.97 1.21
C SER A 210 6.43 -18.42 2.51
N PRO A 211 6.10 -19.28 3.47
CA PRO A 211 5.65 -18.84 4.80
C PRO A 211 6.68 -17.96 5.51
N GLU A 212 7.97 -18.27 5.33
CA GLU A 212 9.09 -17.53 5.91
C GLU A 212 9.23 -16.12 5.30
N GLU A 213 9.12 -16.01 3.98
CA GLU A 213 9.13 -14.70 3.28
C GLU A 213 7.96 -13.83 3.69
N MET A 214 6.75 -14.41 3.83
CA MET A 214 5.58 -13.67 4.31
C MET A 214 5.78 -13.15 5.73
N ARG A 215 6.34 -13.98 6.62
CA ARG A 215 6.68 -13.59 8.00
C ARG A 215 7.67 -12.44 8.03
N SER A 216 8.78 -12.57 7.31
CA SER A 216 9.82 -11.54 7.22
C SER A 216 9.26 -10.22 6.69
N ARG A 217 8.39 -10.26 5.69
CA ARG A 217 7.69 -9.08 5.16
C ARG A 217 6.90 -8.37 6.26
N ILE A 218 6.06 -9.10 7.01
CA ILE A 218 5.23 -8.52 8.09
C ILE A 218 6.12 -7.86 9.15
N GLU A 219 7.19 -8.54 9.58
CA GLU A 219 8.13 -8.02 10.59
C GLU A 219 8.82 -6.73 10.12
N GLN A 220 9.28 -6.70 8.87
CA GLN A 220 9.90 -5.52 8.25
C GLN A 220 8.92 -4.35 8.11
N GLU A 221 7.68 -4.64 7.69
CA GLU A 221 6.65 -3.61 7.57
C GLU A 221 6.24 -3.04 8.93
N ILE A 222 6.08 -3.87 9.97
CA ILE A 222 5.84 -3.40 11.34
C ILE A 222 6.95 -2.44 11.79
N SER A 223 8.22 -2.81 11.57
CA SER A 223 9.38 -1.98 11.93
C SER A 223 9.36 -0.66 11.16
N ARG A 224 9.11 -0.71 9.85
CA ARG A 224 9.03 0.48 8.99
C ARG A 224 7.95 1.44 9.45
N TRP A 225 6.72 0.94 9.64
CA TRP A 225 5.60 1.80 10.02
C TRP A 225 5.74 2.38 11.42
N ARG A 226 6.32 1.63 12.37
CA ARG A 226 6.67 2.17 13.69
C ARG A 226 7.64 3.35 13.58
N ARG A 227 8.69 3.22 12.76
CA ARG A 227 9.62 4.33 12.49
C ARG A 227 8.92 5.56 11.95
N VAL A 228 8.01 5.41 10.98
CA VAL A 228 7.23 6.54 10.42
C VAL A 228 6.36 7.18 11.49
N VAL A 229 5.64 6.38 12.27
CA VAL A 229 4.79 6.84 13.38
C VAL A 229 5.59 7.63 14.40
N ASP A 230 6.78 7.14 14.79
CA ASP A 230 7.63 7.78 15.79
C ASP A 230 8.22 9.11 15.28
N ILE A 231 8.74 9.15 14.04
CA ILE A 231 9.33 10.36 13.44
C ILE A 231 8.28 11.45 13.24
N LYS A 232 7.08 11.09 12.80
CA LYS A 232 5.99 12.03 12.50
C LYS A 232 5.08 12.30 13.70
N HIS A 233 5.41 11.73 14.86
CA HIS A 233 4.62 11.85 16.10
C HIS A 233 3.14 11.57 15.90
N ILE A 234 2.83 10.56 15.07
CA ILE A 234 1.44 10.15 14.82
C ILE A 234 0.88 9.55 16.12
N GLU A 235 -0.24 10.11 16.58
CA GLU A 235 -0.90 9.64 17.82
C GLU A 235 -1.32 8.18 17.69
N ARG A 236 -0.87 7.36 18.63
CA ARG A 236 -1.30 5.97 18.73
C ARG A 236 -2.65 5.88 19.44
N GLN A 237 -3.48 4.96 18.94
CA GLN A 237 -4.85 4.73 19.41
C GLN A 237 -4.94 3.56 20.40
#